data_eded8bf0d9eca67e52bc4ba9dfdc6edb
#
_entry.id   eded8bf0d9eca67e52bc4ba9dfdc6edb
#
_cell.length_a   1.000
_cell.length_b   1.000
_cell.length_c   1.000
_cell.angle_alpha   90.00
_cell.angle_beta   90.00
_cell.angle_gamma   90.00
#
_symmetry.space_group_name_H-M   'P 1'
#
loop_
_entity.id
_entity.type
_entity.pdbx_description
1 polymer ?
#
loop_
_entity_poly.entity_id
_entity_poly.type
_entity_poly.pdbx_seq_one_letter_code
_entity_poly.pdbx_strand_id
1 'polypeptide(L)'
;DGKKVLFSGTPCQIAGLKSFLLNCDQANLLTVEVICEGVPTPLYLKSYNEYITAKYHSSVKSIDYRYKDFKSYFNHLIGRWDFQVMQLSLENNRKFKTDRWFNPFWSIWINHLMSRPSCYHCPYTTPERLADISLGDLWGVHLYCPELYNHNKGASLIICNSIKGKEAFLSTKDL
;
A
#
# COMPACT_ATOMS: atom_id res chain seq x y z
N ASP A 1 1.31 31.53 -0.27
CA ASP A 1 0.10 31.75 0.56
C ASP A 1 0.32 31.46 2.05
N GLY A 2 1.51 31.00 2.51
CA GLY A 2 1.85 30.69 3.90
C GLY A 2 1.12 29.48 4.50
N LYS A 3 0.34 28.73 3.71
CA LYS A 3 -0.39 27.54 4.17
C LYS A 3 0.55 26.35 4.35
N LYS A 4 0.35 25.60 5.43
CA LYS A 4 1.00 24.29 5.62
C LYS A 4 0.33 23.26 4.71
N VAL A 5 1.13 22.48 3.99
CA VAL A 5 0.68 21.45 3.05
C VAL A 5 1.33 20.13 3.42
N LEU A 6 0.53 19.07 3.47
CA LEU A 6 1.02 17.69 3.53
C LEU A 6 0.78 17.04 2.17
N PHE A 7 1.82 16.44 1.62
CA PHE A 7 1.73 15.63 0.40
C PHE A 7 2.19 14.21 0.70
N SER A 8 1.35 13.24 0.36
CA SER A 8 1.71 11.81 0.50
C SER A 8 1.69 11.11 -0.85
N GLY A 9 2.59 10.14 -1.02
CA GLY A 9 2.67 9.39 -2.26
C GLY A 9 3.73 8.29 -2.24
N THR A 10 3.97 7.68 -3.40
CA THR A 10 5.10 6.76 -3.59
C THR A 10 6.40 7.55 -3.73
N PRO A 11 7.59 6.93 -3.51
CA PRO A 11 8.87 7.65 -3.63
C PRO A 11 9.06 8.37 -4.97
N CYS A 12 8.65 7.77 -6.07
CA CYS A 12 8.72 8.40 -7.39
C CYS A 12 7.78 9.62 -7.54
N GLN A 13 6.63 9.62 -6.84
CA GLN A 13 5.74 10.79 -6.81
C GLN A 13 6.33 11.91 -5.96
N ILE A 14 6.95 11.59 -4.83
CA ILE A 14 7.70 12.56 -4.01
C ILE A 14 8.84 13.17 -4.82
N ALA A 15 9.62 12.34 -5.53
CA ALA A 15 10.69 12.82 -6.41
C ALA A 15 10.17 13.79 -7.48
N GLY A 16 9.06 13.43 -8.15
CA GLY A 16 8.42 14.27 -9.15
C GLY A 16 7.96 15.61 -8.57
N LEU A 17 7.32 15.59 -7.39
CA LEU A 17 6.93 16.82 -6.70
C LEU A 17 8.13 17.71 -6.37
N LYS A 18 9.18 17.14 -5.78
CA LYS A 18 10.39 17.90 -5.41
C LYS A 18 11.09 18.48 -6.64
N SER A 19 11.14 17.75 -7.74
CA SER A 19 11.68 18.24 -9.01
C SER A 19 10.83 19.39 -9.58
N PHE A 20 9.51 19.31 -9.48
CA PHE A 20 8.60 20.38 -9.91
C PHE A 20 8.75 21.64 -9.05
N LEU A 21 8.97 21.48 -7.75
CA LEU A 21 9.10 22.58 -6.78
C LEU A 21 10.55 23.04 -6.56
N LEU A 22 11.50 22.67 -7.41
CA LEU A 22 12.94 22.91 -7.20
C LEU A 22 13.28 24.37 -6.87
N ASN A 23 12.56 25.32 -7.47
CA ASN A 23 12.80 26.76 -7.29
C ASN A 23 11.77 27.42 -6.33
N CYS A 24 10.99 26.61 -5.59
CA CYS A 24 9.97 27.13 -4.69
C CYS A 24 10.42 26.92 -3.22
N ASP A 25 9.98 27.82 -2.34
CA ASP A 25 10.12 27.60 -0.90
C ASP A 25 9.25 26.41 -0.46
N GLN A 26 9.89 25.42 0.16
CA GLN A 26 9.28 24.20 0.65
C GLN A 26 9.19 24.13 2.19
N ALA A 27 9.40 25.25 2.88
CA ALA A 27 9.37 25.29 4.35
C ALA A 27 8.04 24.78 4.93
N ASN A 28 6.94 25.13 4.30
CA ASN A 28 5.58 24.73 4.68
C ASN A 28 5.09 23.38 4.09
N LEU A 29 5.95 22.66 3.34
CA LEU A 29 5.60 21.38 2.74
C LEU A 29 6.14 20.23 3.60
N LEU A 30 5.26 19.41 4.14
CA LEU A 30 5.60 18.12 4.75
C LEU A 30 5.36 17.00 3.73
N THR A 31 6.36 16.17 3.48
CA THR A 31 6.25 15.05 2.55
C THR A 31 6.26 13.71 3.29
N VAL A 32 5.34 12.83 2.90
CA VAL A 32 5.19 11.48 3.46
C VAL A 32 5.19 10.48 2.32
N GLU A 33 6.08 9.52 2.34
CA GLU A 33 6.08 8.43 1.36
C GLU A 33 5.73 7.09 1.99
N VAL A 34 5.23 6.18 1.17
CA VAL A 34 5.07 4.78 1.54
C VAL A 34 6.26 3.96 1.08
N ILE A 35 6.67 2.96 1.86
CA ILE A 35 7.60 1.93 1.36
C ILE A 35 6.88 1.16 0.26
N CYS A 36 7.38 1.29 -0.96
CA CYS A 36 6.69 0.87 -2.18
C CYS A 36 7.36 -0.36 -2.78
N GLU A 37 6.58 -1.41 -2.99
CA GLU A 37 7.02 -2.67 -3.63
C GLU A 37 6.78 -2.68 -5.16
N GLY A 38 6.39 -1.56 -5.74
CA GLY A 38 6.04 -1.46 -7.15
C GLY A 38 4.53 -1.34 -7.39
N VAL A 39 4.16 -1.16 -8.64
CA VAL A 39 2.76 -0.98 -9.06
C VAL A 39 2.46 -1.93 -10.21
N PRO A 40 1.39 -2.73 -10.14
CA PRO A 40 0.96 -3.57 -11.24
C PRO A 40 0.70 -2.76 -12.51
N THR A 41 0.99 -3.34 -13.68
CA THR A 41 0.66 -2.68 -14.93
C THR A 41 -0.86 -2.61 -15.13
N PRO A 42 -1.40 -1.55 -15.77
CA PRO A 42 -2.83 -1.50 -16.10
C PRO A 42 -3.26 -2.65 -17.00
N LEU A 43 -2.38 -3.13 -17.88
CA LEU A 43 -2.63 -4.29 -18.73
C LEU A 43 -2.87 -5.55 -17.91
N TYR A 44 -2.14 -5.72 -16.81
CA TYR A 44 -2.33 -6.86 -15.92
C TYR A 44 -3.73 -6.86 -15.29
N LEU A 45 -4.19 -5.71 -14.79
CA LEU A 45 -5.55 -5.60 -14.24
C LEU A 45 -6.62 -5.87 -15.32
N LYS A 46 -6.40 -5.37 -16.54
CA LYS A 46 -7.30 -5.62 -17.68
C LYS A 46 -7.39 -7.12 -17.97
N SER A 47 -6.24 -7.80 -18.12
CA SER A 47 -6.21 -9.25 -18.39
C SER A 47 -6.83 -10.07 -17.26
N TYR A 48 -6.63 -9.65 -16.00
CA TYR A 48 -7.30 -10.30 -14.87
C TYR A 48 -8.83 -10.16 -14.94
N ASN A 49 -9.34 -8.96 -15.27
CA ASN A 49 -10.77 -8.73 -15.43
C ASN A 49 -11.36 -9.57 -16.58
N GLU A 50 -10.63 -9.70 -17.69
CA GLU A 50 -11.02 -10.54 -18.81
C GLU A 50 -11.09 -12.03 -18.41
N TYR A 51 -10.08 -12.50 -17.68
CA TYR A 51 -10.05 -13.85 -17.11
C TYR A 51 -11.25 -14.12 -16.18
N ILE A 52 -11.54 -13.21 -15.26
CA ILE A 52 -12.69 -13.34 -14.35
C ILE A 52 -14.01 -13.33 -15.12
N THR A 53 -14.14 -12.43 -16.10
CA THR A 53 -15.35 -12.33 -16.94
C THR A 53 -15.59 -13.63 -17.70
N ALA A 54 -14.57 -14.21 -18.31
CA ALA A 54 -14.65 -15.48 -19.00
C ALA A 54 -15.01 -16.64 -18.05
N LYS A 55 -14.39 -16.69 -16.88
CA LYS A 55 -14.58 -17.74 -15.88
C LYS A 55 -15.98 -17.76 -15.27
N TYR A 56 -16.56 -16.59 -15.02
CA TYR A 56 -17.82 -16.46 -14.29
C TYR A 56 -18.98 -15.97 -15.15
N HIS A 57 -18.75 -15.75 -16.44
CA HIS A 57 -19.74 -15.24 -17.41
C HIS A 57 -20.43 -13.95 -16.94
N SER A 58 -19.66 -13.07 -16.27
CA SER A 58 -20.13 -11.78 -15.78
C SER A 58 -18.96 -10.85 -15.53
N SER A 59 -19.09 -9.60 -15.92
CA SER A 59 -18.03 -8.60 -15.73
C SER A 59 -17.84 -8.23 -14.26
N VAL A 60 -16.63 -7.77 -13.95
CA VAL A 60 -16.27 -7.32 -12.60
C VAL A 60 -16.87 -5.94 -12.37
N LYS A 61 -17.66 -5.82 -11.30
CA LYS A 61 -18.26 -4.55 -10.83
C LYS A 61 -17.33 -3.80 -9.89
N SER A 62 -16.71 -4.51 -8.94
CA SER A 62 -15.76 -3.94 -8.00
C SER A 62 -14.81 -4.99 -7.45
N ILE A 63 -13.62 -4.53 -7.06
CA ILE A 63 -12.58 -5.35 -6.42
C ILE A 63 -12.22 -4.68 -5.09
N ASP A 64 -12.32 -5.45 -4.00
CA ASP A 64 -11.73 -5.09 -2.72
C ASP A 64 -10.50 -5.98 -2.51
N TYR A 65 -9.32 -5.39 -2.65
CA TYR A 65 -8.04 -6.11 -2.60
C TYR A 65 -7.63 -6.55 -1.19
N ARG A 66 -8.13 -5.88 -0.17
CA ARG A 66 -7.81 -6.18 1.24
C ARG A 66 -9.06 -6.30 2.07
N TYR A 67 -10.02 -7.06 1.57
CA TYR A 67 -11.26 -7.31 2.26
C TYR A 67 -11.05 -7.81 3.68
N LYS A 68 -11.70 -7.17 4.62
CA LYS A 68 -11.73 -7.53 6.04
C LYS A 68 -13.16 -7.78 6.47
N ASP A 69 -13.37 -8.85 7.19
CA ASP A 69 -14.68 -9.20 7.74
C ASP A 69 -14.53 -9.56 9.21
N PHE A 70 -14.91 -8.68 10.10
CA PHE A 70 -14.77 -8.85 11.54
C PHE A 70 -16.02 -9.49 12.20
N LYS A 71 -17.02 -9.88 11.42
CA LYS A 71 -18.33 -10.35 11.94
C LYS A 71 -18.58 -11.85 11.79
N SER A 72 -17.86 -12.59 10.94
CA SER A 72 -18.12 -14.00 10.72
C SER A 72 -17.28 -14.92 11.63
N TYR A 73 -17.75 -16.12 11.91
CA TYR A 73 -17.08 -17.08 12.80
C TYR A 73 -15.66 -17.48 12.30
N PHE A 74 -15.41 -17.44 10.99
CA PHE A 74 -14.07 -17.63 10.40
C PHE A 74 -13.22 -16.36 10.42
N ASN A 75 -13.66 -15.29 11.04
CA ASN A 75 -13.15 -13.93 10.87
C ASN A 75 -11.88 -13.62 11.63
N HIS A 76 -11.56 -14.33 12.68
CA HIS A 76 -10.29 -14.10 13.35
C HIS A 76 -9.10 -14.34 12.41
N LEU A 77 -9.26 -15.11 11.33
CA LEU A 77 -8.26 -15.21 10.26
C LEU A 77 -8.43 -14.08 9.20
N ILE A 78 -9.64 -13.89 8.67
CA ILE A 78 -9.91 -12.89 7.61
C ILE A 78 -9.77 -11.45 8.15
N GLY A 79 -9.98 -11.24 9.45
CA GLY A 79 -9.79 -9.96 10.11
C GLY A 79 -8.33 -9.59 10.38
N ARG A 80 -7.40 -10.55 10.40
CA ARG A 80 -5.97 -10.29 10.63
C ARG A 80 -5.40 -9.35 9.58
N TRP A 81 -4.51 -8.46 10.01
CA TRP A 81 -3.90 -7.49 9.10
C TRP A 81 -3.02 -8.16 8.04
N ASP A 82 -2.35 -9.26 8.39
CA ASP A 82 -1.44 -10.03 7.54
C ASP A 82 -2.15 -11.04 6.63
N PHE A 83 -3.44 -11.28 6.84
CA PHE A 83 -4.22 -12.19 6.01
C PHE A 83 -4.92 -11.44 4.89
N GLN A 84 -4.45 -11.66 3.68
CA GLN A 84 -4.90 -10.91 2.49
C GLN A 84 -5.97 -11.70 1.75
N VAL A 85 -7.19 -11.17 1.77
CA VAL A 85 -8.33 -11.69 1.03
C VAL A 85 -8.77 -10.66 -0.01
N MET A 86 -8.99 -11.10 -1.22
CA MET A 86 -9.63 -10.31 -2.27
C MET A 86 -11.10 -10.67 -2.35
N GLN A 87 -11.98 -9.68 -2.34
CA GLN A 87 -13.38 -9.85 -2.66
C GLN A 87 -13.68 -9.25 -4.03
N LEU A 88 -14.22 -10.07 -4.91
CA LEU A 88 -14.76 -9.67 -6.21
C LEU A 88 -16.28 -9.56 -6.13
N SER A 89 -16.83 -8.47 -6.63
CA SER A 89 -18.27 -8.32 -6.87
C SER A 89 -18.50 -8.25 -8.37
N LEU A 90 -19.42 -9.06 -8.88
CA LEU A 90 -19.77 -9.14 -10.30
C LEU A 90 -21.08 -8.40 -10.59
N GLU A 91 -21.32 -8.03 -11.84
CA GLU A 91 -22.54 -7.34 -12.27
C GLU A 91 -23.82 -8.19 -12.05
N ASN A 92 -23.71 -9.52 -12.06
CA ASN A 92 -24.79 -10.42 -11.71
C ASN A 92 -25.05 -10.57 -10.20
N ASN A 93 -24.52 -9.65 -9.38
CA ASN A 93 -24.59 -9.60 -7.92
C ASN A 93 -23.92 -10.77 -7.16
N ARG A 94 -23.20 -11.66 -7.85
CA ARG A 94 -22.39 -12.70 -7.18
C ARG A 94 -21.14 -12.07 -6.56
N LYS A 95 -20.73 -12.60 -5.41
CA LYS A 95 -19.52 -12.19 -4.72
C LYS A 95 -18.62 -13.40 -4.47
N PHE A 96 -17.33 -13.23 -4.69
CA PHE A 96 -16.32 -14.26 -4.47
C PHE A 96 -15.24 -13.71 -3.55
N LYS A 97 -14.81 -14.54 -2.61
CA LYS A 97 -13.68 -14.25 -1.71
C LYS A 97 -12.61 -15.30 -1.95
N THR A 98 -11.39 -14.85 -2.19
CA THR A 98 -10.24 -15.73 -2.36
C THR A 98 -9.05 -15.15 -1.61
N ASP A 99 -8.31 -15.99 -0.90
CA ASP A 99 -7.08 -15.55 -0.26
C ASP A 99 -5.93 -15.46 -1.28
N ARG A 100 -4.80 -14.86 -0.86
CA ARG A 100 -3.65 -14.62 -1.71
C ARG A 100 -3.03 -15.87 -2.33
N TRP A 101 -3.16 -17.02 -1.68
CA TRP A 101 -2.53 -18.27 -2.13
C TRP A 101 -3.27 -18.89 -3.31
N PHE A 102 -4.58 -18.73 -3.35
CA PHE A 102 -5.44 -19.29 -4.39
C PHE A 102 -5.93 -18.25 -5.42
N ASN A 103 -5.53 -17.00 -5.25
CA ASN A 103 -5.88 -15.94 -6.20
C ASN A 103 -4.71 -15.66 -7.15
N PRO A 104 -4.86 -15.89 -8.46
CA PRO A 104 -3.79 -15.69 -9.43
C PRO A 104 -3.29 -14.25 -9.46
N PHE A 105 -4.15 -13.25 -9.23
CA PHE A 105 -3.72 -11.86 -9.15
C PHE A 105 -2.68 -11.66 -8.05
N TRP A 106 -2.97 -12.11 -6.83
CA TRP A 106 -2.04 -11.98 -5.71
C TRP A 106 -0.76 -12.78 -5.92
N SER A 107 -0.87 -14.03 -6.40
CA SER A 107 0.28 -14.89 -6.62
C SER A 107 1.27 -14.29 -7.62
N ILE A 108 0.78 -13.71 -8.71
CA ILE A 108 1.61 -13.09 -9.74
C ILE A 108 2.21 -11.77 -9.23
N TRP A 109 1.40 -10.95 -8.54
CA TRP A 109 1.85 -9.63 -8.07
C TRP A 109 2.88 -9.73 -6.95
N ILE A 110 2.67 -10.58 -5.95
CA ILE A 110 3.62 -10.77 -4.83
C ILE A 110 4.99 -11.26 -5.33
N ASN A 111 5.02 -12.01 -6.43
CA ASN A 111 6.26 -12.41 -7.07
C ASN A 111 6.84 -11.34 -8.02
N HIS A 112 6.28 -10.14 -8.04
CA HIS A 112 6.71 -9.01 -8.88
C HIS A 112 6.77 -9.29 -10.38
N LEU A 113 5.97 -10.25 -10.89
CA LEU A 113 6.02 -10.68 -12.28
C LEU A 113 5.32 -9.70 -13.25
N MET A 114 4.47 -8.80 -12.75
CA MET A 114 3.64 -7.91 -13.58
C MET A 114 3.67 -6.46 -13.11
N SER A 115 4.77 -6.02 -12.55
CA SER A 115 4.99 -4.61 -12.23
C SER A 115 5.18 -3.77 -13.49
N ARG A 116 4.95 -2.46 -13.38
CA ARG A 116 5.29 -1.53 -14.46
C ARG A 116 6.78 -1.64 -14.80
N PRO A 117 7.18 -1.51 -16.08
CA PRO A 117 8.59 -1.61 -16.47
C PRO A 117 9.52 -0.69 -15.68
N SER A 118 9.06 0.55 -15.39
CA SER A 118 9.80 1.51 -14.56
C SER A 118 10.04 1.06 -13.11
N CYS A 119 9.22 0.16 -12.57
CA CYS A 119 9.38 -0.35 -11.21
C CYS A 119 10.54 -1.35 -11.11
N TYR A 120 10.87 -2.06 -12.19
CA TYR A 120 12.02 -2.99 -12.23
C TYR A 120 13.38 -2.26 -12.23
N HIS A 121 13.39 -0.99 -12.60
CA HIS A 121 14.57 -0.13 -12.63
C HIS A 121 14.36 1.11 -11.74
N CYS A 122 13.64 0.93 -10.62
CA CYS A 122 13.29 2.04 -9.76
C CYS A 122 14.53 2.60 -9.03
N PRO A 123 14.89 3.87 -9.24
CA PRO A 123 16.05 4.47 -8.58
C PRO A 123 15.81 4.82 -7.10
N TYR A 124 14.58 4.60 -6.62
CA TYR A 124 14.16 4.98 -5.27
C TYR A 124 14.07 3.78 -4.30
N THR A 125 14.70 2.66 -4.64
CA THR A 125 14.79 1.46 -3.79
C THR A 125 16.01 1.47 -2.87
N THR A 126 16.47 2.64 -2.49
CA THR A 126 17.64 2.86 -1.64
C THR A 126 17.23 3.17 -0.20
N PRO A 127 18.11 2.99 0.79
CA PRO A 127 17.88 3.43 2.18
C PRO A 127 17.71 4.94 2.28
N GLU A 128 18.36 5.71 1.40
CA GLU A 128 18.25 7.16 1.33
C GLU A 128 16.84 7.54 0.82
N ARG A 129 16.09 8.16 1.71
CA ARG A 129 14.70 8.50 1.43
C ARG A 129 14.54 9.97 1.07
N LEU A 130 13.61 10.24 0.16
CA LEU A 130 13.36 11.60 -0.32
C LEU A 130 12.33 12.36 0.51
N ALA A 131 11.36 11.67 1.09
CA ALA A 131 10.32 12.29 1.91
C ALA A 131 10.82 12.66 3.32
N ASP A 132 10.10 13.53 4.00
CA ASP A 132 10.36 13.86 5.41
C ASP A 132 10.06 12.66 6.33
N ILE A 133 9.04 11.87 5.98
CA ILE A 133 8.63 10.65 6.70
C ILE A 133 8.40 9.52 5.70
N SER A 134 8.88 8.32 6.01
CA SER A 134 8.52 7.08 5.29
C SER A 134 7.66 6.19 6.18
N LEU A 135 6.59 5.65 5.61
CA LEU A 135 5.64 4.75 6.28
C LEU A 135 5.65 3.38 5.61
N GLY A 136 5.53 2.33 6.41
CA GLY A 136 5.40 0.98 5.92
C GLY A 136 4.76 0.03 6.92
N ASP A 137 4.39 -1.15 6.45
CA ASP A 137 4.01 -2.26 7.32
C ASP A 137 5.28 -2.85 7.95
N LEU A 138 5.30 -3.03 9.27
CA LEU A 138 6.42 -3.65 9.97
C LEU A 138 6.28 -5.17 9.94
N TRP A 139 6.57 -5.75 8.78
CA TRP A 139 6.58 -7.21 8.61
C TRP A 139 7.65 -7.86 9.50
N GLY A 140 7.30 -8.98 10.11
CA GLY A 140 8.22 -9.69 11.00
C GLY A 140 8.34 -9.11 12.41
N VAL A 141 7.53 -8.11 12.78
CA VAL A 141 7.56 -7.52 14.12
C VAL A 141 7.46 -8.56 15.25
N HIS A 142 6.70 -9.64 15.04
CA HIS A 142 6.56 -10.73 16.00
C HIS A 142 7.88 -11.50 16.27
N LEU A 143 8.87 -11.38 15.39
CA LEU A 143 10.18 -12.01 15.55
C LEU A 143 11.15 -11.12 16.35
N TYR A 144 10.98 -9.79 16.29
CA TYR A 144 11.93 -8.82 16.86
C TYR A 144 11.37 -8.08 18.07
N CYS A 145 10.08 -7.77 18.06
CA CYS A 145 9.37 -7.04 19.11
C CYS A 145 7.97 -7.65 19.31
N PRO A 146 7.88 -8.87 19.87
CA PRO A 146 6.59 -9.58 19.97
C PRO A 146 5.54 -8.83 20.79
N GLU A 147 5.97 -7.96 21.72
CA GLU A 147 5.10 -7.10 22.52
C GLU A 147 4.34 -6.05 21.69
N LEU A 148 4.87 -5.68 20.51
CA LEU A 148 4.23 -4.76 19.57
C LEU A 148 3.29 -5.48 18.59
N TYR A 149 3.32 -6.83 18.59
CA TYR A 149 2.55 -7.59 17.64
C TYR A 149 1.08 -7.70 18.05
N ASN A 150 0.23 -7.10 17.24
CA ASN A 150 -1.22 -7.22 17.36
C ASN A 150 -1.77 -7.98 16.14
N HIS A 151 -2.28 -9.19 16.36
CA HIS A 151 -2.81 -10.07 15.30
C HIS A 151 -3.85 -9.41 14.39
N ASN A 152 -4.64 -8.49 14.94
CA ASN A 152 -5.73 -7.86 14.20
C ASN A 152 -5.29 -6.58 13.48
N LYS A 153 -4.31 -5.86 14.01
CA LYS A 153 -3.94 -4.53 13.53
C LYS A 153 -2.55 -4.46 12.92
N GLY A 154 -1.62 -5.34 13.31
CA GLY A 154 -0.21 -5.26 12.96
C GLY A 154 0.50 -4.10 13.64
N ALA A 155 1.66 -3.75 13.11
CA ALA A 155 2.44 -2.58 13.53
C ALA A 155 2.89 -1.79 12.29
N SER A 156 2.93 -0.47 12.41
CA SER A 156 3.44 0.41 11.35
C SER A 156 4.89 0.77 11.61
N LEU A 157 5.70 0.75 10.56
CA LEU A 157 7.05 1.30 10.55
C LEU A 157 6.97 2.79 10.19
N ILE A 158 7.62 3.62 11.00
CA ILE A 158 7.74 5.06 10.75
C ILE A 158 9.22 5.41 10.77
N ILE A 159 9.73 5.97 9.67
CA ILE A 159 11.12 6.45 9.56
C ILE A 159 11.06 7.96 9.33
N CYS A 160 11.60 8.73 10.27
CA CYS A 160 11.75 10.18 10.14
C CYS A 160 13.07 10.47 9.43
N ASN A 161 13.00 10.96 8.18
CA ASN A 161 14.17 11.20 7.34
C ASN A 161 14.69 12.64 7.44
N SER A 162 13.92 13.55 8.05
CA SER A 162 14.30 14.96 8.27
C SER A 162 13.92 15.41 9.68
N ILE A 163 14.54 16.53 10.12
CA ILE A 163 14.18 17.18 11.39
C ILE A 163 12.70 17.58 11.38
N LYS A 164 12.23 18.18 10.28
CA LYS A 164 10.82 18.55 10.07
C LYS A 164 9.89 17.36 10.20
N GLY A 165 10.24 16.20 9.60
CA GLY A 165 9.48 14.97 9.72
C GLY A 165 9.43 14.44 11.14
N LYS A 166 10.55 14.49 11.86
CA LYS A 166 10.63 14.11 13.28
C LYS A 166 9.76 14.99 14.16
N GLU A 167 9.83 16.31 14.00
CA GLU A 167 9.00 17.26 14.75
C GLU A 167 7.51 17.05 14.49
N ALA A 168 7.14 16.88 13.20
CA ALA A 168 5.77 16.58 12.81
C ALA A 168 5.28 15.28 13.46
N PHE A 169 6.07 14.21 13.44
CA PHE A 169 5.70 12.95 14.08
C PHE A 169 5.57 13.09 15.59
N LEU A 170 6.49 13.77 16.26
CA LEU A 170 6.43 13.97 17.70
C LEU A 170 5.21 14.78 18.14
N SER A 171 4.74 15.72 17.32
CA SER A 171 3.52 16.48 17.60
C SER A 171 2.23 15.65 17.56
N THR A 172 2.27 14.41 17.04
CA THR A 172 1.10 13.51 17.00
C THR A 172 1.05 12.52 18.16
N LYS A 173 2.03 12.52 19.07
CA LYS A 173 2.10 11.54 20.17
C LYS A 173 0.98 11.69 21.20
N ASP A 174 0.43 12.87 21.30
CA ASP A 174 -0.60 13.21 22.30
C ASP A 174 -2.02 13.19 21.70
N LEU A 175 -2.18 12.72 20.45
CA LEU A 175 -3.45 12.52 19.74
C LEU A 175 -3.89 11.05 19.82
#